data_88462fd52d3170401d16c2134342f321
#
_entry.id   88462fd52d3170401d16c2134342f321
#
_cell.length_a   1.000
_cell.length_b   1.000
_cell.length_c   1.000
_cell.angle_alpha   90.00
_cell.angle_beta   90.00
_cell.angle_gamma   90.00
#
_symmetry.space_group_name_H-M   'P 1'
#
loop_
_entity.id
_entity.type
_entity.pdbx_description
1 polymer ?
#
loop_
_entity_poly.entity_id
_entity_poly.type
_entity_poly.pdbx_seq_one_letter_code
_entity_poly.pdbx_strand_id
1 'polypeptide(L)'
;VWSKTVEAMHYIKQRRVKTVQFCKKTSGADSRFVVDFEGGGQYDAPLTKSDYGRGLFRGLFLRPACYHCPYCSTNRAADLTLGTFRGLPADFRPNQQKKGISMLLINTVKGAHFFDMIPLQREKRTLKEAVESNPALSRNPASPKERAAFFDAYVNQPFHKVYQRFFSISDWSYRVANDGKLRNFIRRIKSGRKDKA
;
A
#
# COMPACT_ATOMS: atom_id res chain seq x y z
N VAL A 1 14.33 3.68 -7.17
CA VAL A 1 12.95 3.95 -7.67
C VAL A 1 12.39 5.21 -7.04
N TRP A 2 12.53 5.36 -5.71
CA TRP A 2 12.00 6.52 -5.01
C TRP A 2 12.49 7.87 -5.55
N SER A 3 13.79 8.07 -5.73
CA SER A 3 14.37 9.31 -6.26
C SER A 3 13.72 9.73 -7.59
N LYS A 4 13.65 8.82 -8.54
CA LYS A 4 13.00 9.08 -9.84
C LYS A 4 11.48 9.28 -9.73
N THR A 5 10.82 8.71 -8.72
CA THR A 5 9.41 9.01 -8.44
C THR A 5 9.23 10.45 -8.01
N VAL A 6 10.12 10.95 -7.14
CA VAL A 6 10.14 12.37 -6.72
C VAL A 6 10.41 13.30 -7.89
N GLU A 7 11.39 12.97 -8.74
CA GLU A 7 11.68 13.72 -9.98
C GLU A 7 10.46 13.79 -10.91
N ALA A 8 9.77 12.66 -11.12
CA ALA A 8 8.56 12.62 -11.92
C ALA A 8 7.44 13.48 -11.33
N MET A 9 7.25 13.44 -10.01
CA MET A 9 6.27 14.28 -9.33
C MET A 9 6.61 15.77 -9.46
N HIS A 10 7.90 16.12 -9.33
CA HIS A 10 8.37 17.46 -9.56
C HIS A 10 8.08 17.93 -10.99
N TYR A 11 8.43 17.11 -11.98
CA TYR A 11 8.19 17.42 -13.40
C TYR A 11 6.69 17.60 -13.71
N ILE A 12 5.83 16.72 -13.19
CA ILE A 12 4.39 16.74 -13.46
C ILE A 12 3.70 17.93 -12.77
N LYS A 13 4.10 18.24 -11.55
CA LYS A 13 3.48 19.32 -10.76
C LYS A 13 4.14 20.66 -10.94
N GLN A 14 5.31 20.73 -11.61
CA GLN A 14 6.12 21.94 -11.76
C GLN A 14 6.43 22.60 -10.39
N ARG A 15 6.54 21.78 -9.33
CA ARG A 15 6.77 22.19 -7.95
C ARG A 15 7.66 21.20 -7.25
N ARG A 16 8.51 21.69 -6.36
CA ARG A 16 9.35 20.82 -5.55
C ARG A 16 8.54 20.08 -4.49
N VAL A 17 8.90 18.83 -4.24
CA VAL A 17 8.35 18.05 -3.15
C VAL A 17 8.88 18.61 -1.83
N LYS A 18 7.97 18.98 -0.92
CA LYS A 18 8.29 19.48 0.42
C LYS A 18 8.30 18.36 1.44
N THR A 19 7.23 17.58 1.52
CA THR A 19 7.12 16.44 2.45
C THR A 19 6.50 15.23 1.76
N VAL A 20 6.79 14.04 2.30
CA VAL A 20 6.20 12.79 1.88
C VAL A 20 5.79 11.98 3.09
N GLN A 21 4.56 11.52 3.08
CA GLN A 21 4.02 10.64 4.11
C GLN A 21 3.54 9.35 3.45
N PHE A 22 4.27 8.27 3.70
CA PHE A 22 3.81 6.92 3.40
C PHE A 22 2.85 6.46 4.49
N CYS A 23 1.81 5.74 4.14
CA CYS A 23 0.90 5.14 5.11
C CYS A 23 0.28 6.13 6.11
N LYS A 24 0.01 7.38 5.70
CA LYS A 24 -0.76 8.32 6.53
C LYS A 24 -2.10 7.69 6.87
N LYS A 25 -2.33 7.44 8.16
CA LYS A 25 -3.63 6.95 8.62
C LYS A 25 -4.64 8.08 8.64
N THR A 26 -5.79 7.85 8.06
CA THR A 26 -6.98 8.70 8.16
C THR A 26 -8.05 7.95 8.93
N SER A 27 -9.18 8.55 9.16
CA SER A 27 -10.33 7.91 9.85
C SER A 27 -10.91 6.67 9.13
N GLY A 28 -10.33 6.26 8.01
CA GLY A 28 -10.66 5.05 7.26
C GLY A 28 -9.57 3.99 7.33
N ALA A 29 -9.90 2.76 6.91
CA ALA A 29 -8.98 1.61 6.91
C ALA A 29 -7.80 1.75 5.93
N ASP A 30 -7.89 2.67 4.96
CA ASP A 30 -6.90 2.81 3.90
C ASP A 30 -5.73 3.71 4.32
N SER A 31 -4.53 3.16 4.23
CA SER A 31 -3.30 3.96 4.30
C SER A 31 -3.20 4.88 3.08
N ARG A 32 -2.91 6.14 3.30
CA ARG A 32 -2.77 7.13 2.24
C ARG A 32 -1.30 7.46 1.95
N PHE A 33 -1.02 7.70 0.70
CA PHE A 33 0.23 8.25 0.23
C PHE A 33 0.03 9.74 -0.04
N VAL A 34 0.69 10.58 0.75
CA VAL A 34 0.51 12.03 0.72
C VAL A 34 1.83 12.70 0.40
N VAL A 35 1.81 13.63 -0.55
CA VAL A 35 2.96 14.45 -0.92
C VAL A 35 2.53 15.91 -0.91
N ASP A 36 3.21 16.72 -0.11
CA ASP A 36 3.04 18.16 -0.09
C ASP A 36 4.11 18.82 -0.97
N PHE A 37 3.74 19.89 -1.66
CA PHE A 37 4.63 20.63 -2.55
C PHE A 37 4.96 22.02 -1.99
N GLU A 38 6.15 22.53 -2.34
CA GLU A 38 6.52 23.91 -2.06
C GLU A 38 5.57 24.88 -2.80
N GLY A 39 5.24 25.99 -2.16
CA GLY A 39 4.27 26.94 -2.72
C GLY A 39 2.82 26.46 -2.68
N GLY A 40 2.55 25.38 -1.93
CA GLY A 40 1.20 24.84 -1.71
C GLY A 40 0.81 23.76 -2.72
N GLY A 41 -0.32 23.11 -2.43
CA GLY A 41 -0.82 21.95 -3.17
C GLY A 41 -0.35 20.63 -2.58
N GLN A 42 -1.20 19.61 -2.75
CA GLN A 42 -1.00 18.28 -2.18
C GLN A 42 -1.41 17.22 -3.20
N TYR A 43 -0.64 16.15 -3.28
CA TYR A 43 -1.05 14.89 -3.85
C TYR A 43 -1.49 13.97 -2.72
N ASP A 44 -2.71 13.47 -2.76
CA ASP A 44 -3.27 12.60 -1.75
C ASP A 44 -4.07 11.47 -2.41
N ALA A 45 -3.61 10.23 -2.23
CA ALA A 45 -4.23 9.04 -2.80
C ALA A 45 -4.15 7.86 -1.83
N PRO A 46 -5.10 6.92 -1.87
CA PRO A 46 -4.91 5.62 -1.23
C PRO A 46 -3.58 5.02 -1.68
N LEU A 47 -2.77 4.50 -0.75
CA LEU A 47 -1.45 3.96 -1.09
C LEU A 47 -1.54 2.89 -2.18
N THR A 48 -2.55 2.01 -2.12
CA THR A 48 -2.79 0.96 -3.12
C THR A 48 -3.14 1.48 -4.52
N LYS A 49 -3.63 2.72 -4.61
CA LYS A 49 -3.99 3.39 -5.87
C LYS A 49 -2.94 4.40 -6.31
N SER A 50 -2.00 4.74 -5.44
CA SER A 50 -0.88 5.60 -5.80
C SER A 50 0.07 4.85 -6.74
N ASP A 51 0.79 5.61 -7.50
CA ASP A 51 1.70 5.10 -8.51
C ASP A 51 2.85 4.31 -7.88
N TYR A 52 3.43 4.87 -6.85
CA TYR A 52 4.44 4.20 -6.06
C TYR A 52 3.90 2.90 -5.41
N GLY A 53 2.73 2.99 -4.79
CA GLY A 53 2.11 1.84 -4.14
C GLY A 53 1.76 0.71 -5.12
N ARG A 54 1.28 1.03 -6.32
CA ARG A 54 0.99 0.02 -7.35
C ARG A 54 2.23 -0.79 -7.73
N GLY A 55 3.35 -0.12 -7.98
CA GLY A 55 4.59 -0.80 -8.29
C GLY A 55 5.11 -1.63 -7.11
N LEU A 56 4.97 -1.11 -5.89
CA LEU A 56 5.35 -1.82 -4.67
C LEU A 56 4.50 -3.09 -4.49
N PHE A 57 3.16 -2.97 -4.55
CA PHE A 57 2.26 -4.11 -4.32
C PHE A 57 2.27 -5.13 -5.48
N ARG A 58 2.61 -4.70 -6.70
CA ARG A 58 2.90 -5.63 -7.81
C ARG A 58 4.26 -6.28 -7.68
N GLY A 59 5.09 -5.87 -6.74
CA GLY A 59 6.41 -6.42 -6.54
C GLY A 59 7.46 -5.98 -7.56
N LEU A 60 7.19 -4.99 -8.44
CA LEU A 60 8.09 -4.62 -9.54
C LEU A 60 9.48 -4.19 -9.07
N PHE A 61 9.57 -3.49 -7.93
CA PHE A 61 10.84 -2.95 -7.42
C PHE A 61 11.19 -3.42 -6.00
N LEU A 62 10.66 -4.58 -5.59
CA LEU A 62 11.14 -5.23 -4.39
C LEU A 62 12.62 -5.62 -4.57
N ARG A 63 13.36 -5.69 -3.47
CA ARG A 63 14.73 -6.19 -3.49
C ARG A 63 14.75 -7.68 -3.89
N PRO A 64 15.79 -8.17 -4.58
CA PRO A 64 15.89 -9.60 -4.88
C PRO A 64 15.70 -10.50 -3.66
N ALA A 65 16.27 -10.12 -2.50
CA ALA A 65 16.09 -10.84 -1.25
C ALA A 65 14.62 -10.96 -0.78
N CYS A 66 13.73 -10.07 -1.19
CA CYS A 66 12.31 -10.17 -0.84
C CYS A 66 11.61 -11.36 -1.52
N TYR A 67 12.09 -11.79 -2.67
CA TYR A 67 11.52 -12.94 -3.39
C TYR A 67 12.03 -14.28 -2.84
N HIS A 68 13.07 -14.25 -2.02
CA HIS A 68 13.69 -15.42 -1.39
C HIS A 68 13.85 -15.20 0.12
N CYS A 69 12.90 -14.48 0.72
CA CYS A 69 12.98 -14.09 2.12
C CYS A 69 12.81 -15.32 3.05
N PRO A 70 13.79 -15.66 3.87
CA PRO A 70 13.71 -16.79 4.77
C PRO A 70 12.68 -16.60 5.88
N TYR A 71 12.23 -15.36 6.08
CA TYR A 71 11.24 -15.00 7.09
C TYR A 71 9.79 -15.10 6.60
N CYS A 72 9.52 -15.48 5.35
CA CYS A 72 8.17 -15.78 4.88
C CYS A 72 7.74 -17.19 5.31
N SER A 73 7.64 -17.38 6.63
CA SER A 73 7.33 -18.64 7.29
C SER A 73 6.57 -18.36 8.58
N THR A 74 5.78 -19.31 9.06
CA THR A 74 5.20 -19.29 10.39
C THR A 74 6.20 -19.70 11.48
N ASN A 75 7.30 -20.33 11.09
CA ASN A 75 8.41 -20.60 12.01
C ASN A 75 9.23 -19.32 12.20
N ARG A 76 9.09 -18.68 13.35
CA ARG A 76 9.69 -17.39 13.68
C ARG A 76 10.74 -17.53 14.76
N ALA A 77 11.85 -16.84 14.61
CA ALA A 77 12.89 -16.77 15.63
C ALA A 77 12.50 -15.90 16.84
N ALA A 78 11.54 -14.97 16.68
CA ALA A 78 11.08 -14.08 17.74
C ALA A 78 10.00 -14.74 18.61
N ASP A 79 9.94 -14.39 19.89
CA ASP A 79 8.91 -14.88 20.82
C ASP A 79 7.51 -14.43 20.41
N LEU A 80 7.37 -13.21 19.86
CA LEU A 80 6.14 -12.62 19.39
C LEU A 80 6.32 -12.04 17.98
N THR A 81 5.29 -12.18 17.13
CA THR A 81 5.26 -11.52 15.82
C THR A 81 4.03 -10.63 15.71
N LEU A 82 4.26 -9.35 15.45
CA LEU A 82 3.20 -8.35 15.26
C LEU A 82 2.96 -8.08 13.79
N GLY A 83 1.70 -7.90 13.43
CA GLY A 83 1.29 -7.53 12.09
C GLY A 83 -0.08 -6.88 12.08
N THR A 84 -0.55 -6.49 10.90
CA THR A 84 -1.93 -6.06 10.72
C THR A 84 -2.79 -7.27 10.36
N PHE A 85 -3.87 -7.51 11.08
CA PHE A 85 -4.84 -8.54 10.70
C PHE A 85 -5.69 -8.01 9.54
N ARG A 86 -5.59 -8.68 8.38
CA ARG A 86 -6.35 -8.34 7.17
C ARG A 86 -7.42 -9.41 6.94
N GLY A 87 -8.43 -9.10 6.13
CA GLY A 87 -9.43 -10.08 5.73
C GLY A 87 -10.45 -10.46 6.81
N LEU A 88 -10.56 -9.68 7.87
CA LEU A 88 -11.66 -9.86 8.83
C LEU A 88 -12.99 -9.52 8.17
N PRO A 89 -14.09 -10.23 8.50
CA PRO A 89 -15.43 -9.89 8.02
C PRO A 89 -15.77 -8.43 8.29
N ALA A 90 -16.50 -7.79 7.38
CA ALA A 90 -16.81 -6.36 7.48
C ALA A 90 -17.66 -6.00 8.72
N ASP A 91 -18.46 -6.95 9.19
CA ASP A 91 -19.29 -6.86 10.40
C ASP A 91 -18.52 -7.13 11.70
N PHE A 92 -17.31 -7.66 11.60
CA PHE A 92 -16.47 -7.91 12.76
C PHE A 92 -15.97 -6.60 13.36
N ARG A 93 -16.52 -6.20 14.51
CA ARG A 93 -16.13 -5.01 15.28
C ARG A 93 -15.93 -3.76 14.39
N PRO A 94 -16.94 -3.27 13.66
CA PRO A 94 -16.80 -2.26 12.61
C PRO A 94 -16.15 -0.95 13.09
N ASN A 95 -16.37 -0.55 14.35
CA ASN A 95 -15.73 0.65 14.90
C ASN A 95 -14.25 0.48 15.21
N GLN A 96 -13.80 -0.75 15.47
CA GLN A 96 -12.38 -1.05 15.70
C GLN A 96 -11.64 -1.28 14.40
N GLN A 97 -12.27 -1.86 13.39
CA GLN A 97 -11.68 -2.03 12.07
C GLN A 97 -11.24 -0.72 11.43
N LYS A 98 -11.97 0.36 11.65
CA LYS A 98 -11.58 1.71 11.18
C LYS A 98 -10.24 2.16 11.76
N LYS A 99 -9.89 1.72 12.98
CA LYS A 99 -8.61 2.01 13.63
C LYS A 99 -7.50 1.03 13.24
N GLY A 100 -7.87 -0.09 12.61
CA GLY A 100 -7.00 -1.23 12.32
C GLY A 100 -6.95 -2.22 13.47
N ILE A 101 -6.86 -3.50 13.15
CA ILE A 101 -6.75 -4.60 14.11
C ILE A 101 -5.35 -5.20 13.97
N SER A 102 -4.64 -5.31 15.07
CA SER A 102 -3.33 -5.92 15.11
C SER A 102 -3.47 -7.45 15.19
N MET A 103 -2.64 -8.15 14.45
CA MET A 103 -2.41 -9.57 14.58
C MET A 103 -1.19 -9.78 15.49
N LEU A 104 -1.31 -10.70 16.42
CA LEU A 104 -0.20 -11.17 17.24
C LEU A 104 -0.08 -12.68 17.09
N LEU A 105 1.08 -13.17 16.65
CA LEU A 105 1.43 -14.57 16.74
C LEU A 105 2.31 -14.77 17.97
N ILE A 106 1.96 -15.75 18.78
CA ILE A 106 2.74 -16.19 19.94
C ILE A 106 3.53 -17.41 19.49
N ASN A 107 4.85 -17.28 19.42
CA ASN A 107 5.71 -18.28 18.82
C ASN A 107 6.40 -19.19 19.87
N THR A 108 6.54 -18.70 21.12
CA THR A 108 7.19 -19.45 22.21
C THR A 108 6.42 -19.36 23.52
N VAL A 109 6.72 -20.25 24.45
CA VAL A 109 6.16 -20.20 25.82
C VAL A 109 6.52 -18.89 26.51
N LYS A 110 7.76 -18.41 26.33
CA LYS A 110 8.20 -17.12 26.87
C LYS A 110 7.34 -15.97 26.33
N GLY A 111 7.04 -15.99 25.02
CA GLY A 111 6.14 -15.01 24.40
C GLY A 111 4.72 -15.07 24.98
N ALA A 112 4.21 -16.26 25.27
CA ALA A 112 2.90 -16.44 25.91
C ALA A 112 2.87 -15.80 27.30
N HIS A 113 3.85 -16.12 28.15
CA HIS A 113 3.96 -15.56 29.49
C HIS A 113 4.05 -14.03 29.47
N PHE A 114 4.90 -13.48 28.56
CA PHE A 114 5.02 -12.03 28.42
C PHE A 114 3.69 -11.39 28.00
N PHE A 115 2.99 -12.01 27.03
CA PHE A 115 1.73 -11.48 26.52
C PHE A 115 0.61 -11.52 27.56
N ASP A 116 0.60 -12.53 28.43
CA ASP A 116 -0.41 -12.66 29.50
C ASP A 116 -0.30 -11.57 30.57
N MET A 117 0.88 -10.98 30.75
CA MET A 117 1.09 -9.85 31.67
C MET A 117 0.56 -8.52 31.13
N ILE A 118 0.23 -8.43 29.84
CA ILE A 118 -0.19 -7.18 29.22
C ILE A 118 -1.72 -7.08 29.19
N PRO A 119 -2.35 -6.06 29.83
CA PRO A 119 -3.79 -5.88 29.87
C PRO A 119 -4.32 -5.33 28.53
N LEU A 120 -4.42 -6.17 27.51
CA LEU A 120 -4.94 -5.82 26.20
C LEU A 120 -6.29 -6.51 25.95
N GLN A 121 -7.18 -5.80 25.24
CA GLN A 121 -8.34 -6.46 24.66
C GLN A 121 -7.88 -7.39 23.55
N ARG A 122 -8.14 -8.67 23.68
CA ARG A 122 -7.65 -9.72 22.78
C ARG A 122 -8.76 -10.71 22.44
N GLU A 123 -8.65 -11.30 21.26
CA GLU A 123 -9.49 -12.38 20.79
C GLU A 123 -8.63 -13.44 20.12
N LYS A 124 -8.82 -14.68 20.53
CA LYS A 124 -8.09 -15.82 19.96
C LYS A 124 -8.64 -16.16 18.58
N ARG A 125 -7.78 -16.23 17.58
CA ARG A 125 -8.09 -16.63 16.21
C ARG A 125 -7.18 -17.78 15.78
N THR A 126 -7.53 -18.39 14.65
CA THR A 126 -6.74 -19.51 14.13
C THR A 126 -5.54 -19.03 13.32
N LEU A 127 -4.47 -19.83 13.31
CA LEU A 127 -3.31 -19.56 12.45
C LEU A 127 -3.71 -19.59 10.96
N LYS A 128 -4.66 -20.44 10.59
CA LYS A 128 -5.19 -20.52 9.23
C LYS A 128 -5.74 -19.17 8.75
N GLU A 129 -6.60 -18.52 9.54
CA GLU A 129 -7.14 -17.19 9.22
C GLU A 129 -6.03 -16.14 9.09
N ALA A 130 -5.03 -16.19 9.98
CA ALA A 130 -3.89 -15.28 9.92
C ALA A 130 -3.07 -15.44 8.63
N VAL A 131 -2.82 -16.68 8.20
CA VAL A 131 -2.07 -17.01 6.97
C VAL A 131 -2.86 -16.64 5.72
N GLU A 132 -4.15 -16.93 5.66
CA GLU A 132 -5.02 -16.59 4.54
C GLU A 132 -5.06 -15.08 4.29
N SER A 133 -5.14 -14.30 5.36
CA SER A 133 -5.18 -12.84 5.28
C SER A 133 -3.80 -12.17 5.11
N ASN A 134 -2.73 -12.88 5.44
CA ASN A 134 -1.35 -12.39 5.36
C ASN A 134 -0.43 -13.43 4.66
N PRO A 135 -0.48 -13.52 3.33
CA PRO A 135 0.27 -14.53 2.58
C PRO A 135 1.79 -14.55 2.85
N ALA A 136 2.36 -13.41 3.24
CA ALA A 136 3.78 -13.32 3.62
C ALA A 136 4.15 -14.13 4.88
N LEU A 137 3.19 -14.69 5.61
CA LEU A 137 3.42 -15.64 6.68
C LEU A 137 3.78 -17.05 6.19
N SER A 138 3.52 -17.35 4.92
CA SER A 138 3.69 -18.72 4.40
C SER A 138 4.41 -18.80 3.07
N ARG A 139 4.51 -17.69 2.33
CA ARG A 139 5.13 -17.68 1.00
C ARG A 139 5.76 -16.35 0.64
N ASN A 140 6.83 -16.43 -0.13
CA ASN A 140 7.48 -15.28 -0.73
C ASN A 140 6.61 -14.67 -1.85
N PRO A 141 6.68 -13.36 -2.07
CA PRO A 141 6.08 -12.75 -3.26
C PRO A 141 6.77 -13.31 -4.52
N ALA A 142 5.98 -13.60 -5.55
CA ALA A 142 6.54 -13.97 -6.84
C ALA A 142 7.24 -12.77 -7.51
N SER A 143 8.37 -13.00 -8.15
CA SER A 143 9.01 -11.99 -8.98
C SER A 143 8.19 -11.78 -10.26
N PRO A 144 7.72 -10.56 -10.57
CA PRO A 144 6.99 -10.31 -11.80
C PRO A 144 7.85 -10.56 -13.04
N LYS A 145 7.24 -11.11 -14.08
CA LYS A 145 7.94 -11.36 -15.36
C LYS A 145 8.50 -10.07 -15.97
N GLU A 146 7.79 -8.96 -15.75
CA GLU A 146 8.17 -7.64 -16.29
C GLU A 146 9.29 -6.96 -15.51
N ARG A 147 9.75 -7.53 -14.40
CA ARG A 147 10.74 -6.87 -13.52
C ARG A 147 12.05 -6.51 -14.23
N ALA A 148 12.58 -7.42 -15.04
CA ALA A 148 13.82 -7.13 -15.81
C ALA A 148 13.59 -5.98 -16.78
N ALA A 149 12.53 -6.03 -17.57
CA ALA A 149 12.18 -4.97 -18.52
C ALA A 149 11.88 -3.62 -17.81
N PHE A 150 11.32 -3.67 -16.60
CA PHE A 150 11.11 -2.47 -15.78
C PHE A 150 12.45 -1.82 -15.41
N PHE A 151 13.43 -2.58 -14.91
CA PHE A 151 14.73 -2.03 -14.52
C PHE A 151 15.55 -1.56 -15.71
N ASP A 152 15.48 -2.26 -16.84
CA ASP A 152 16.11 -1.80 -18.08
C ASP A 152 15.52 -0.44 -18.52
N ALA A 153 14.21 -0.34 -18.60
CA ALA A 153 13.56 0.92 -18.91
C ALA A 153 13.85 2.02 -17.85
N TYR A 154 13.91 1.64 -16.57
CA TYR A 154 14.21 2.55 -15.47
C TYR A 154 15.59 3.21 -15.60
N VAL A 155 16.58 2.48 -16.09
CA VAL A 155 17.94 3.02 -16.31
C VAL A 155 17.99 3.88 -17.57
N ASN A 156 17.37 3.42 -18.66
CA ASN A 156 17.60 3.94 -20.02
C ASN A 156 16.54 4.96 -20.48
N GLN A 157 15.44 5.15 -19.75
CA GLN A 157 14.35 6.01 -20.17
C GLN A 157 13.96 7.06 -19.12
N PRO A 158 13.39 8.22 -19.53
CA PRO A 158 12.78 9.15 -18.61
C PRO A 158 11.66 8.47 -17.79
N PHE A 159 11.62 8.73 -16.49
CA PHE A 159 10.76 7.97 -15.58
C PHE A 159 9.26 8.07 -15.89
N HIS A 160 8.80 9.18 -16.46
CA HIS A 160 7.40 9.31 -16.89
C HIS A 160 7.01 8.28 -17.96
N LYS A 161 7.92 7.91 -18.88
CA LYS A 161 7.67 6.84 -19.87
C LYS A 161 7.67 5.46 -19.24
N VAL A 162 8.62 5.20 -18.33
CA VAL A 162 8.63 3.97 -17.52
C VAL A 162 7.34 3.83 -16.74
N TYR A 163 6.92 4.91 -16.15
CA TYR A 163 5.70 5.01 -15.41
C TYR A 163 4.46 4.64 -16.24
N GLN A 164 4.27 5.27 -17.39
CA GLN A 164 3.16 4.98 -18.30
C GLN A 164 3.15 3.50 -18.75
N ARG A 165 4.31 2.96 -19.04
CA ARG A 165 4.43 1.58 -19.53
C ARG A 165 4.09 0.52 -18.47
N PHE A 166 4.57 0.68 -17.24
CA PHE A 166 4.52 -0.38 -16.23
C PHE A 166 3.42 -0.21 -15.18
N PHE A 167 2.93 1.01 -14.96
CA PHE A 167 1.89 1.24 -13.97
C PHE A 167 0.48 1.34 -14.57
N SER A 168 0.35 1.22 -15.89
CA SER A 168 -0.92 1.05 -16.63
C SER A 168 -2.04 2.00 -16.20
N ILE A 169 -1.72 3.29 -16.16
CA ILE A 169 -2.78 4.28 -16.17
C ILE A 169 -2.68 4.94 -17.53
N SER A 170 -3.76 4.87 -18.32
CA SER A 170 -3.84 5.71 -19.50
C SER A 170 -3.57 7.15 -19.06
N ASP A 171 -2.91 7.92 -19.91
CA ASP A 171 -2.62 9.34 -19.65
C ASP A 171 -3.88 10.09 -19.18
N TRP A 172 -5.04 9.67 -19.68
CA TRP A 172 -6.34 10.16 -19.29
C TRP A 172 -6.72 9.84 -17.84
N SER A 173 -6.57 8.59 -17.39
CA SER A 173 -6.90 8.22 -15.99
C SER A 173 -5.94 8.85 -14.99
N TYR A 174 -4.70 9.08 -15.39
CA TYR A 174 -3.73 9.82 -14.58
C TYR A 174 -4.12 11.31 -14.46
N ARG A 175 -4.47 11.95 -15.56
CA ARG A 175 -4.98 13.34 -15.58
C ARG A 175 -6.22 13.47 -14.71
N VAL A 176 -7.20 12.58 -14.87
CA VAL A 176 -8.42 12.58 -14.06
C VAL A 176 -8.12 12.41 -12.55
N ALA A 177 -7.18 11.52 -12.20
CA ALA A 177 -6.82 11.30 -10.80
C ALA A 177 -6.11 12.50 -10.16
N ASN A 178 -5.38 13.29 -10.97
CA ASN A 178 -4.53 14.38 -10.49
C ASN A 178 -5.07 15.79 -10.79
N ASP A 179 -6.06 15.92 -11.69
CA ASP A 179 -6.75 17.16 -11.95
C ASP A 179 -8.06 17.24 -11.14
N GLY A 180 -8.05 18.07 -10.08
CA GLY A 180 -9.21 18.26 -9.22
C GLY A 180 -10.45 18.78 -9.95
N LYS A 181 -10.27 19.63 -10.99
CA LYS A 181 -11.36 20.18 -11.80
C LYS A 181 -11.96 19.09 -12.68
N LEU A 182 -11.13 18.31 -13.36
CA LEU A 182 -11.55 17.22 -14.22
C LEU A 182 -12.22 16.08 -13.41
N ARG A 183 -11.70 15.76 -12.24
CA ARG A 183 -12.30 14.79 -11.31
C ARG A 183 -13.69 15.24 -10.84
N ASN A 184 -13.85 16.52 -10.48
CA ASN A 184 -15.14 17.07 -10.06
C ASN A 184 -16.14 17.12 -11.21
N PHE A 185 -15.70 17.44 -12.42
CA PHE A 185 -16.51 17.40 -13.63
C PHE A 185 -17.04 15.98 -13.90
N ILE A 186 -16.19 14.97 -13.88
CA ILE A 186 -16.60 13.57 -14.09
C ILE A 186 -17.54 13.08 -12.97
N ARG A 187 -17.31 13.51 -11.73
CA ARG A 187 -18.21 13.18 -10.61
C ARG A 187 -19.60 13.75 -10.84
N ARG A 188 -19.72 15.01 -11.35
CA ARG A 188 -21.00 15.65 -11.70
C ARG A 188 -21.73 14.91 -12.81
N ILE A 189 -21.02 14.47 -13.85
CA ILE A 189 -21.63 13.68 -14.96
C ILE A 189 -22.16 12.33 -14.42
N LYS A 190 -21.43 11.66 -13.53
CA LYS A 190 -21.84 10.38 -12.96
C LYS A 190 -23.03 10.51 -11.99
N SER A 191 -23.12 11.60 -11.21
CA SER A 191 -24.26 11.86 -10.33
C SER A 191 -25.51 12.22 -11.13
N GLY A 192 -25.41 13.05 -12.17
CA GLY A 192 -26.55 13.44 -13.01
C GLY A 192 -27.12 12.31 -13.90
N ARG A 193 -26.43 11.14 -13.98
CA ARG A 193 -26.99 9.93 -14.61
C ARG A 193 -27.82 9.06 -13.66
N LYS A 194 -27.65 9.21 -12.35
CA LYS A 194 -28.44 8.44 -11.36
C LYS A 194 -29.84 9.02 -11.12
N ASP A 195 -30.05 10.28 -11.48
CA ASP A 195 -31.33 10.97 -11.31
C ASP A 195 -32.26 10.83 -12.54
N LYS A 196 -31.87 10.01 -13.53
CA LYS A 196 -32.64 9.77 -14.76
C LYS A 196 -32.91 8.28 -15.06
N ALA A 197 -32.79 7.41 -14.03
CA ALA A 197 -33.13 5.98 -14.15
C ALA A 197 -34.18 5.59 -13.14
#